data_119c63ff19b19ad475cb36540948ba5d
#
_entry.id   119c63ff19b19ad475cb36540948ba5d
#
_cell.length_a   1.000
_cell.length_b   1.000
_cell.length_c   1.000
_cell.angle_alpha   90.00
_cell.angle_beta   90.00
_cell.angle_gamma   90.00
#
_symmetry.space_group_name_H-M   'P 1'
#
loop_
_entity.id
_entity.type
_entity.pdbx_description
1 polymer ?
#
loop_
_entity_poly.entity_id
_entity_poly.type
_entity_poly.pdbx_seq_one_letter_code
_entity_poly.pdbx_strand_id
1 'polypeptide(L)'
;MLAYAAGGAHAFDTLYARHKGPVYRFLLRHCGNAGVAEELFQDLWMSVVRARATYTPTAKFTTWIYTLARHRLIDHWRAHGQVGFVSIDDEGQDAQARVESIAGPRVDEPETRVESGEIARRLSAALAELPALQREAFLLQQEAGMSLTEIAVVTGAGEETVKSRLRYATAKLRAALEPLR
;
A
#
# COMPACT_ATOMS: atom_id res chain seq x y z
N MET A 1 5.80 -8.57 17.26
CA MET A 1 7.22 -8.70 16.87
C MET A 1 8.14 -8.91 18.05
N LEU A 2 8.08 -8.15 19.15
CA LEU A 2 8.95 -8.34 20.31
C LEU A 2 8.88 -9.77 20.91
N ALA A 3 7.68 -10.30 21.13
CA ALA A 3 7.52 -11.67 21.61
C ALA A 3 8.09 -12.72 20.63
N TYR A 4 8.01 -12.46 19.32
CA TYR A 4 8.63 -13.31 18.30
C TYR A 4 10.17 -13.21 18.34
N ALA A 5 10.72 -12.02 18.49
CA ALA A 5 12.15 -11.79 18.66
C ALA A 5 12.69 -12.51 19.91
N ALA A 6 11.92 -12.52 21.01
CA ALA A 6 12.25 -13.22 22.26
C ALA A 6 12.10 -14.76 22.19
N GLY A 7 11.76 -15.35 21.05
CA GLY A 7 11.70 -16.80 20.88
C GLY A 7 10.31 -17.43 20.92
N GLY A 8 9.25 -16.64 21.08
CA GLY A 8 7.87 -17.13 21.09
C GLY A 8 7.42 -17.63 19.70
N ALA A 9 7.37 -18.94 19.45
CA ALA A 9 6.97 -19.52 18.17
C ALA A 9 5.55 -19.09 17.76
N HIS A 10 4.58 -19.18 18.66
CA HIS A 10 3.19 -18.76 18.42
C HIS A 10 3.01 -17.25 18.23
N ALA A 11 4.02 -16.44 18.62
CA ALA A 11 3.96 -15.00 18.40
C ALA A 11 4.06 -14.63 16.91
N PHE A 12 4.76 -15.42 16.11
CA PHE A 12 4.79 -15.23 14.65
C PHE A 12 3.43 -15.55 14.02
N ASP A 13 2.79 -16.65 14.40
CA ASP A 13 1.49 -17.03 13.87
C ASP A 13 0.45 -15.94 14.13
N THR A 14 0.43 -15.41 15.35
CA THR A 14 -0.46 -14.31 15.73
C THR A 14 -0.17 -13.04 14.92
N LEU A 15 1.11 -12.70 14.74
CA LEU A 15 1.55 -11.53 13.98
C LEU A 15 1.15 -11.68 12.50
N TYR A 16 1.44 -12.84 11.91
CA TYR A 16 1.09 -13.17 10.54
C TYR A 16 -0.43 -13.14 10.32
N ALA A 17 -1.20 -13.83 11.15
CA ALA A 17 -2.66 -13.88 11.04
C ALA A 17 -3.30 -12.49 11.09
N ARG A 18 -2.76 -11.59 11.92
CA ARG A 18 -3.26 -10.21 12.08
C ARG A 18 -2.99 -9.33 10.86
N HIS A 19 -1.83 -9.48 10.24
CA HIS A 19 -1.36 -8.53 9.22
C HIS A 19 -1.38 -9.05 7.78
N LYS A 20 -1.47 -10.38 7.57
CA LYS A 20 -1.40 -10.98 6.23
C LYS A 20 -2.43 -10.42 5.24
N GLY A 21 -3.69 -10.32 5.65
CA GLY A 21 -4.77 -9.86 4.77
C GLY A 21 -4.61 -8.40 4.33
N PRO A 22 -4.53 -7.44 5.28
CA PRO A 22 -4.33 -6.04 4.93
C PRO A 22 -3.06 -5.78 4.12
N VAL A 23 -1.95 -6.41 4.47
CA VAL A 23 -0.67 -6.26 3.74
C VAL A 23 -0.77 -6.83 2.33
N TYR A 24 -1.39 -8.00 2.15
CA TYR A 24 -1.58 -8.58 0.82
C TYR A 24 -2.45 -7.68 -0.07
N ARG A 25 -3.59 -7.17 0.46
CA ARG A 25 -4.45 -6.25 -0.28
C ARG A 25 -3.73 -4.96 -0.66
N PHE A 26 -2.91 -4.41 0.24
CA PHE A 26 -2.08 -3.24 -0.05
C PHE A 26 -1.16 -3.49 -1.25
N LEU A 27 -0.41 -4.60 -1.25
CA LEU A 27 0.47 -4.98 -2.35
C LEU A 27 -0.31 -5.22 -3.65
N LEU A 28 -1.39 -6.00 -3.60
CA LEU A 28 -2.22 -6.32 -4.76
C LEU A 28 -2.79 -5.06 -5.43
N ARG A 29 -3.31 -4.12 -4.64
CA ARG A 29 -3.87 -2.86 -5.15
C ARG A 29 -2.82 -1.91 -5.73
N HIS A 30 -1.54 -2.09 -5.38
CA HIS A 30 -0.45 -1.36 -6.00
C HIS A 30 0.06 -2.03 -7.27
N CYS A 31 0.23 -3.35 -7.26
CA CYS A 31 0.78 -4.10 -8.40
C CYS A 31 -0.27 -4.33 -9.50
N GLY A 32 -1.55 -4.46 -9.13
CA GLY A 32 -2.60 -4.84 -10.06
C GLY A 32 -2.46 -6.26 -10.65
N ASN A 33 -1.52 -7.06 -10.16
CA ASN A 33 -1.21 -8.42 -10.60
C ASN A 33 -1.02 -9.33 -9.38
N ALA A 34 -1.81 -10.40 -9.30
CA ALA A 34 -1.81 -11.30 -8.16
C ALA A 34 -0.47 -12.03 -7.99
N GLY A 35 0.15 -12.49 -9.09
CA GLY A 35 1.44 -13.19 -9.04
C GLY A 35 2.56 -12.31 -8.49
N VAL A 36 2.64 -11.06 -8.97
CA VAL A 36 3.60 -10.07 -8.44
C VAL A 36 3.32 -9.75 -6.98
N ALA A 37 2.05 -9.58 -6.60
CA ALA A 37 1.68 -9.32 -5.23
C ALA A 37 2.05 -10.46 -4.29
N GLU A 38 1.89 -11.72 -4.71
CA GLU A 38 2.28 -12.91 -3.97
C GLU A 38 3.80 -12.99 -3.78
N GLU A 39 4.58 -12.74 -4.83
CA GLU A 39 6.04 -12.70 -4.76
C GLU A 39 6.52 -11.65 -3.75
N LEU A 40 6.04 -10.41 -3.88
CA LEU A 40 6.39 -9.33 -2.96
C LEU A 40 5.94 -9.60 -1.52
N PHE A 41 4.79 -10.25 -1.36
CA PHE A 41 4.26 -10.64 -0.06
C PHE A 41 5.13 -11.71 0.61
N GLN A 42 5.58 -12.72 -0.14
CA GLN A 42 6.50 -13.73 0.37
C GLN A 42 7.84 -13.11 0.76
N ASP A 43 8.41 -12.28 -0.10
CA ASP A 43 9.68 -11.56 0.17
C ASP A 43 9.59 -10.67 1.40
N LEU A 44 8.46 -9.99 1.59
CA LEU A 44 8.20 -9.18 2.76
C LEU A 44 8.23 -10.01 4.04
N TRP A 45 7.49 -11.13 4.08
CA TRP A 45 7.45 -11.98 5.28
C TRP A 45 8.79 -12.68 5.53
N MET A 46 9.52 -13.05 4.50
CA MET A 46 10.90 -13.53 4.66
C MET A 46 11.81 -12.45 5.28
N SER A 47 11.59 -11.18 4.96
CA SER A 47 12.31 -10.08 5.58
C SER A 47 11.94 -9.89 7.05
N VAL A 48 10.65 -10.08 7.41
CA VAL A 48 10.20 -10.09 8.81
C VAL A 48 10.89 -11.21 9.60
N VAL A 49 10.99 -12.41 9.01
CA VAL A 49 11.66 -13.56 9.64
C VAL A 49 13.15 -13.29 9.84
N ARG A 50 13.84 -12.76 8.83
CA ARG A 50 15.27 -12.41 8.92
C ARG A 50 15.55 -11.31 9.95
N ALA A 51 14.65 -10.33 10.07
CA ALA A 51 14.78 -9.25 11.02
C ALA A 51 14.54 -9.67 12.48
N ARG A 52 14.14 -10.91 12.75
CA ARG A 52 13.80 -11.40 14.10
C ARG A 52 14.86 -11.06 15.14
N ALA A 53 16.12 -11.33 14.84
CA ALA A 53 17.23 -11.17 15.81
C ALA A 53 17.70 -9.71 15.98
N THR A 54 17.42 -8.84 14.99
CA THR A 54 17.90 -7.46 14.94
C THR A 54 16.79 -6.42 15.10
N TYR A 55 15.55 -6.87 15.25
CA TYR A 55 14.40 -5.97 15.32
C TYR A 55 14.44 -5.10 16.58
N THR A 56 14.55 -3.80 16.38
CA THR A 56 14.45 -2.80 17.43
C THR A 56 13.21 -1.93 17.17
N PRO A 57 12.28 -1.84 18.13
CA PRO A 57 11.04 -1.08 17.95
C PRO A 57 11.31 0.42 18.05
N THR A 58 11.46 1.10 16.92
CA THR A 58 11.54 2.56 16.82
C THR A 58 10.20 3.21 16.48
N ALA A 59 9.24 2.40 16.01
CA ALA A 59 7.88 2.80 15.68
C ALA A 59 6.92 1.63 15.92
N LYS A 60 5.61 1.83 15.66
CA LYS A 60 4.64 0.73 15.66
C LYS A 60 5.03 -0.32 14.61
N PHE A 61 4.75 -1.59 14.90
CA PHE A 61 5.02 -2.68 13.95
C PHE A 61 4.31 -2.45 12.60
N THR A 62 3.10 -1.91 12.61
CA THR A 62 2.38 -1.53 11.39
C THR A 62 3.19 -0.54 10.55
N THR A 63 3.69 0.53 11.12
CA THR A 63 4.53 1.51 10.41
C THR A 63 5.75 0.82 9.80
N TRP A 64 6.43 -0.02 10.55
CA TRP A 64 7.62 -0.73 10.09
C TRP A 64 7.33 -1.71 8.94
N ILE A 65 6.28 -2.56 9.05
CA ILE A 65 5.97 -3.55 8.01
C ILE A 65 5.50 -2.88 6.71
N TYR A 66 4.74 -1.77 6.78
CA TYR A 66 4.34 -1.04 5.57
C TYR A 66 5.48 -0.23 4.96
N THR A 67 6.45 0.22 5.75
CA THR A 67 7.71 0.77 5.21
C THR A 67 8.47 -0.30 4.42
N LEU A 68 8.56 -1.53 4.93
CA LEU A 68 9.15 -2.66 4.19
C LEU A 68 8.36 -2.97 2.91
N ALA A 69 7.03 -3.03 2.99
CA ALA A 69 6.18 -3.29 1.84
C ALA A 69 6.38 -2.24 0.74
N ARG A 70 6.44 -0.97 1.13
CA ARG A 70 6.72 0.15 0.23
C ARG A 70 8.09 0.02 -0.45
N HIS A 71 9.14 -0.31 0.30
CA HIS A 71 10.47 -0.53 -0.27
C HIS A 71 10.45 -1.66 -1.31
N ARG A 72 9.79 -2.80 -1.03
CA ARG A 72 9.65 -3.89 -2.00
C ARG A 72 8.92 -3.47 -3.28
N LEU A 73 7.86 -2.68 -3.16
CA LEU A 73 7.16 -2.11 -4.30
C LEU A 73 8.08 -1.21 -5.13
N ILE A 74 8.80 -0.30 -4.49
CA ILE A 74 9.74 0.62 -5.17
C ILE A 74 10.84 -0.17 -5.89
N ASP A 75 11.44 -1.17 -5.23
CA ASP A 75 12.48 -2.01 -5.81
C ASP A 75 11.95 -2.79 -7.02
N HIS A 76 10.75 -3.34 -6.92
CA HIS A 76 10.09 -4.03 -8.02
C HIS A 76 9.89 -3.11 -9.23
N TRP A 77 9.35 -1.91 -9.03
CA TRP A 77 9.13 -0.97 -10.13
C TRP A 77 10.44 -0.45 -10.74
N ARG A 78 11.45 -0.20 -9.93
CA ARG A 78 12.79 0.16 -10.44
C ARG A 78 13.38 -0.94 -11.32
N ALA A 79 13.27 -2.20 -10.90
CA ALA A 79 13.75 -3.35 -11.66
C ALA A 79 13.03 -3.53 -13.01
N HIS A 80 11.76 -3.10 -13.09
CA HIS A 80 10.94 -3.22 -14.30
C HIS A 80 10.82 -1.93 -15.12
N GLY A 81 11.65 -0.92 -14.83
CA GLY A 81 11.67 0.35 -15.57
C GLY A 81 10.41 1.21 -15.41
N GLN A 82 9.60 0.94 -14.39
CA GLN A 82 8.39 1.70 -14.10
C GLN A 82 8.71 2.85 -13.14
N VAL A 83 8.74 4.07 -13.64
CA VAL A 83 9.19 5.30 -12.93
C VAL A 83 8.08 5.95 -12.08
N GLY A 84 7.09 5.20 -11.60
CA GLY A 84 5.89 5.76 -10.96
C GLY A 84 6.02 6.21 -9.50
N PHE A 85 7.08 5.85 -8.78
CA PHE A 85 7.24 6.10 -7.33
C PHE A 85 8.54 6.81 -6.95
N VAL A 86 9.34 7.23 -7.92
CA VAL A 86 10.66 7.80 -7.68
C VAL A 86 10.63 9.32 -7.76
N SER A 87 10.20 9.96 -6.70
CA SER A 87 10.64 11.33 -6.36
C SER A 87 10.44 11.53 -4.87
N ILE A 88 11.40 11.06 -4.07
CA ILE A 88 11.49 11.40 -2.64
C ILE A 88 12.09 12.82 -2.48
N ASP A 89 12.74 13.36 -3.50
CA ASP A 89 13.52 14.60 -3.42
C ASP A 89 13.03 15.76 -4.32
N ASP A 90 11.90 15.63 -5.00
CA ASP A 90 11.38 16.73 -5.82
C ASP A 90 10.16 17.39 -5.16
N GLU A 91 10.43 18.34 -4.26
CA GLU A 91 9.46 19.24 -3.63
C GLU A 91 8.99 20.32 -4.63
N GLY A 92 8.58 19.93 -5.86
CA GLY A 92 8.07 20.84 -6.86
C GLY A 92 6.65 20.48 -7.30
N GLN A 93 5.80 21.49 -7.50
CA GLN A 93 4.44 21.36 -8.03
C GLN A 93 4.39 20.62 -9.40
N ASP A 94 5.53 20.48 -10.08
CA ASP A 94 5.67 19.81 -11.38
C ASP A 94 5.74 18.26 -11.28
N ALA A 95 5.98 17.69 -10.08
CA ALA A 95 5.94 16.25 -9.88
C ALA A 95 4.52 15.66 -10.02
N GLN A 96 3.50 16.48 -9.78
CA GLN A 96 2.09 16.10 -9.89
C GLN A 96 1.68 15.79 -11.35
N ALA A 97 2.21 16.52 -12.31
CA ALA A 97 1.88 16.39 -13.74
C ALA A 97 2.51 15.16 -14.41
N ARG A 98 3.67 14.69 -13.91
CA ARG A 98 4.37 13.51 -14.47
C ARG A 98 3.81 12.17 -14.01
N VAL A 99 3.05 12.15 -12.92
CA VAL A 99 2.45 10.91 -12.36
C VAL A 99 1.12 10.57 -13.04
N GLU A 100 0.53 11.47 -13.83
CA GLU A 100 -0.76 11.25 -14.50
C GLU A 100 -0.71 10.21 -15.64
N SER A 101 0.46 9.74 -16.05
CA SER A 101 0.63 8.92 -17.25
C SER A 101 0.75 7.40 -17.01
N ILE A 102 0.67 6.90 -15.78
CA ILE A 102 0.79 5.46 -15.54
C ILE A 102 -0.56 4.90 -15.06
N ALA A 103 -1.36 4.46 -16.01
CA ALA A 103 -2.50 3.58 -15.75
C ALA A 103 -1.96 2.24 -15.21
N GLY A 104 -2.32 1.91 -13.96
CA GLY A 104 -1.99 0.60 -13.40
C GLY A 104 -2.70 -0.52 -14.16
N PRO A 105 -2.13 -1.75 -14.17
CA PRO A 105 -2.75 -2.88 -14.84
C PRO A 105 -4.14 -3.17 -14.26
N ARG A 106 -5.06 -3.59 -15.13
CA ARG A 106 -6.43 -3.99 -14.76
C ARG A 106 -6.37 -5.28 -13.95
N VAL A 107 -7.05 -5.29 -12.80
CA VAL A 107 -7.21 -6.49 -11.96
C VAL A 107 -8.28 -7.35 -12.59
N ASP A 108 -7.93 -8.56 -13.05
CA ASP A 108 -8.88 -9.61 -13.37
C ASP A 108 -9.30 -10.31 -12.07
N GLU A 109 -10.52 -10.03 -11.61
CA GLU A 109 -11.14 -10.78 -10.51
C GLU A 109 -12.17 -11.77 -11.05
N PRO A 110 -12.21 -13.02 -10.53
CA PRO A 110 -13.26 -13.98 -10.89
C PRO A 110 -14.60 -13.62 -10.25
N GLU A 111 -15.64 -13.82 -11.04
CA GLU A 111 -17.04 -13.55 -10.76
C GLU A 111 -17.53 -14.27 -9.50
N THR A 112 -17.92 -13.52 -8.46
CA THR A 112 -18.89 -14.02 -7.47
C THR A 112 -19.58 -12.89 -6.69
N ARG A 113 -20.92 -12.85 -6.78
CA ARG A 113 -21.93 -12.01 -6.11
C ARG A 113 -22.22 -10.66 -6.77
N VAL A 114 -23.34 -10.62 -7.47
CA VAL A 114 -23.69 -9.64 -8.50
C VAL A 114 -23.78 -8.17 -8.04
N GLU A 115 -24.15 -7.82 -6.83
CA GLU A 115 -24.21 -6.41 -6.38
C GLU A 115 -22.99 -5.96 -5.58
N SER A 116 -22.53 -6.79 -4.65
CA SER A 116 -21.27 -6.48 -3.89
C SER A 116 -20.04 -6.53 -4.79
N GLY A 117 -20.08 -7.36 -5.86
CA GLY A 117 -19.01 -7.46 -6.85
C GLY A 117 -18.89 -6.22 -7.75
N GLU A 118 -20.01 -5.60 -8.14
CA GLU A 118 -19.98 -4.41 -8.97
C GLU A 118 -19.38 -3.20 -8.22
N ILE A 119 -19.77 -3.00 -6.96
CA ILE A 119 -19.17 -1.93 -6.12
C ILE A 119 -17.68 -2.19 -5.90
N ALA A 120 -17.29 -3.42 -5.57
CA ALA A 120 -15.89 -3.79 -5.37
C ALA A 120 -15.07 -3.61 -6.65
N ARG A 121 -15.61 -4.02 -7.80
CA ARG A 121 -14.97 -3.86 -9.12
C ARG A 121 -14.78 -2.38 -9.48
N ARG A 122 -15.80 -1.54 -9.29
CA ARG A 122 -15.71 -0.10 -9.53
C ARG A 122 -14.75 0.60 -8.59
N LEU A 123 -14.75 0.22 -7.31
CA LEU A 123 -13.77 0.73 -6.35
C LEU A 123 -12.35 0.35 -6.77
N SER A 124 -12.14 -0.90 -7.19
CA SER A 124 -10.83 -1.38 -7.64
C SER A 124 -10.35 -0.61 -8.88
N ALA A 125 -11.25 -0.40 -9.86
CA ALA A 125 -10.96 0.41 -11.05
C ALA A 125 -10.64 1.86 -10.68
N ALA A 126 -11.47 2.49 -9.84
CA ALA A 126 -11.25 3.87 -9.39
C ALA A 126 -9.93 4.03 -8.61
N LEU A 127 -9.56 3.03 -7.80
CA LEU A 127 -8.25 3.01 -7.11
C LEU A 127 -7.09 2.90 -8.11
N ALA A 128 -7.23 2.11 -9.17
CA ALA A 128 -6.21 1.97 -10.21
C ALA A 128 -6.00 3.27 -10.99
N GLU A 129 -7.02 4.11 -11.13
CA GLU A 129 -6.96 5.42 -11.80
C GLU A 129 -6.40 6.54 -10.92
N LEU A 130 -6.22 6.31 -9.61
CA LEU A 130 -5.59 7.29 -8.74
C LEU A 130 -4.10 7.42 -9.07
N PRO A 131 -3.54 8.65 -9.04
CA PRO A 131 -2.10 8.84 -9.01
C PRO A 131 -1.46 8.02 -7.90
N ALA A 132 -0.29 7.42 -8.16
CA ALA A 132 0.34 6.44 -7.28
C ALA A 132 0.48 6.92 -5.82
N LEU A 133 0.90 8.18 -5.61
CA LEU A 133 1.07 8.75 -4.26
C LEU A 133 -0.26 9.03 -3.54
N GLN A 134 -1.32 9.33 -4.28
CA GLN A 134 -2.67 9.50 -3.70
C GLN A 134 -3.25 8.14 -3.31
N ARG A 135 -3.08 7.13 -4.18
CA ARG A 135 -3.46 5.75 -3.91
C ARG A 135 -2.74 5.19 -2.69
N GLU A 136 -1.42 5.40 -2.62
CA GLU A 136 -0.60 4.98 -1.48
C GLU A 136 -1.11 5.55 -0.16
N ALA A 137 -1.27 6.87 -0.07
CA ALA A 137 -1.76 7.51 1.16
C ALA A 137 -3.14 6.97 1.56
N PHE A 138 -4.05 6.79 0.59
CA PHE A 138 -5.39 6.26 0.83
C PHE A 138 -5.35 4.81 1.34
N LEU A 139 -4.55 3.94 0.71
CA LEU A 139 -4.44 2.55 1.11
C LEU A 139 -3.78 2.37 2.48
N LEU A 140 -2.77 3.18 2.81
CA LEU A 140 -2.16 3.19 4.15
C LEU A 140 -3.18 3.60 5.23
N GLN A 141 -4.06 4.55 4.93
CA GLN A 141 -5.13 4.92 5.86
C GLN A 141 -6.18 3.81 6.00
N GLN A 142 -6.65 3.23 4.88
CA GLN A 142 -7.78 2.29 4.88
C GLN A 142 -7.38 0.86 5.27
N GLU A 143 -6.26 0.35 4.75
CA GLU A 143 -5.83 -1.03 5.00
C GLU A 143 -5.02 -1.16 6.29
N ALA A 144 -4.22 -0.16 6.63
CA ALA A 144 -3.36 -0.18 7.82
C ALA A 144 -3.93 0.58 9.01
N GLY A 145 -4.97 1.39 8.82
CA GLY A 145 -5.55 2.24 9.86
C GLY A 145 -4.58 3.31 10.36
N MET A 146 -3.67 3.79 9.52
CA MET A 146 -2.62 4.72 9.91
C MET A 146 -3.13 6.15 10.08
N SER A 147 -2.56 6.86 11.05
CA SER A 147 -2.70 8.30 11.21
C SER A 147 -1.91 9.06 10.13
N LEU A 148 -2.17 10.36 9.98
CA LEU A 148 -1.41 11.23 9.06
C LEU A 148 0.09 11.20 9.35
N THR A 149 0.46 11.28 10.63
CA THR A 149 1.86 11.21 11.08
C THR A 149 2.51 9.88 10.70
N GLU A 150 1.82 8.75 10.87
CA GLU A 150 2.35 7.43 10.52
C GLU A 150 2.50 7.27 9.00
N ILE A 151 1.54 7.77 8.21
CA ILE A 151 1.64 7.79 6.75
C ILE A 151 2.80 8.68 6.31
N ALA A 152 2.99 9.84 6.94
CA ALA A 152 4.13 10.73 6.67
C ALA A 152 5.46 10.02 6.89
N VAL A 153 5.61 9.26 7.98
CA VAL A 153 6.80 8.44 8.25
C VAL A 153 7.01 7.37 7.18
N VAL A 154 5.96 6.62 6.81
CA VAL A 154 6.07 5.54 5.79
C VAL A 154 6.43 6.09 4.41
N THR A 155 5.82 7.22 4.04
CA THR A 155 5.97 7.80 2.68
C THR A 155 7.15 8.74 2.54
N GLY A 156 7.74 9.20 3.65
CA GLY A 156 8.77 10.24 3.66
C GLY A 156 8.24 11.64 3.28
N ALA A 157 6.93 11.87 3.36
CA ALA A 157 6.28 13.13 3.02
C ALA A 157 5.88 13.92 4.27
N GLY A 158 5.69 15.24 4.16
CA GLY A 158 5.12 16.04 5.23
C GLY A 158 3.63 15.74 5.47
N GLU A 159 3.13 15.92 6.70
CA GLU A 159 1.73 15.64 7.07
C GLU A 159 0.73 16.45 6.22
N GLU A 160 1.01 17.70 5.89
CA GLU A 160 0.14 18.52 5.03
C GLU A 160 0.07 17.96 3.59
N THR A 161 1.18 17.41 3.09
CA THR A 161 1.21 16.71 1.80
C THR A 161 0.36 15.45 1.85
N VAL A 162 0.49 14.64 2.91
CA VAL A 162 -0.35 13.44 3.12
C VAL A 162 -1.83 13.80 3.19
N LYS A 163 -2.19 14.83 3.96
CA LYS A 163 -3.55 15.32 4.08
C LYS A 163 -4.13 15.78 2.73
N SER A 164 -3.33 16.47 1.94
CA SER A 164 -3.68 16.89 0.59
C SER A 164 -3.93 15.70 -0.34
N ARG A 165 -3.00 14.71 -0.35
CA ARG A 165 -3.13 13.46 -1.12
C ARG A 165 -4.40 12.69 -0.76
N LEU A 166 -4.70 12.56 0.53
CA LEU A 166 -5.92 11.89 1.01
C LEU A 166 -7.19 12.63 0.59
N ARG A 167 -7.19 13.96 0.68
CA ARG A 167 -8.32 14.78 0.24
C ARG A 167 -8.63 14.56 -1.24
N TYR A 168 -7.62 14.59 -2.10
CA TYR A 168 -7.79 14.37 -3.54
C TYR A 168 -8.20 12.94 -3.86
N ALA A 169 -7.57 11.93 -3.23
CA ALA A 169 -7.94 10.53 -3.39
C ALA A 169 -9.42 10.31 -3.03
N THR A 170 -9.84 10.78 -1.86
CA THR A 170 -11.23 10.64 -1.39
C THR A 170 -12.23 11.33 -2.31
N ALA A 171 -11.91 12.53 -2.81
CA ALA A 171 -12.78 13.24 -3.74
C ALA A 171 -12.96 12.49 -5.06
N LYS A 172 -11.86 11.99 -5.67
CA LYS A 172 -11.91 11.19 -6.90
C LYS A 172 -12.68 9.89 -6.71
N LEU A 173 -12.43 9.15 -5.62
CA LEU A 173 -13.14 7.90 -5.34
C LEU A 173 -14.64 8.12 -5.09
N ARG A 174 -15.01 9.20 -4.39
CA ARG A 174 -16.41 9.57 -4.18
C ARG A 174 -17.11 9.84 -5.51
N ALA A 175 -16.50 10.64 -6.38
CA ALA A 175 -17.05 10.96 -7.69
C ALA A 175 -17.22 9.70 -8.55
N ALA A 176 -16.27 8.75 -8.52
CA ALA A 176 -16.34 7.50 -9.26
C ALA A 176 -17.45 6.54 -8.76
N LEU A 177 -17.83 6.65 -7.48
CA LEU A 177 -18.85 5.79 -6.86
C LEU A 177 -20.24 6.45 -6.76
N GLU A 178 -20.36 7.75 -7.04
CA GLU A 178 -21.62 8.50 -6.95
C GLU A 178 -22.77 7.93 -7.82
N PRO A 179 -22.53 7.36 -9.03
CA PRO A 179 -23.59 6.75 -9.86
C PRO A 179 -24.26 5.50 -9.25
N LEU A 180 -23.83 5.04 -8.07
CA LEU A 180 -24.35 3.85 -7.37
C LEU A 180 -25.32 4.18 -6.20
N ARG A 181 -25.70 5.45 -6.02
CA ARG A 181 -26.66 5.92 -5.02
C ARG A 181 -28.06 6.01 -5.57
#